data_efdea57d00473d2c54e0c2a67040f105
#
_entry.id   efdea57d00473d2c54e0c2a67040f105
#
_cell.length_a   1.000
_cell.length_b   1.000
_cell.length_c   1.000
_cell.angle_alpha   90.00
_cell.angle_beta   90.00
_cell.angle_gamma   90.00
#
_symmetry.space_group_name_H-M   'P 1'
#
loop_
_entity.id
_entity.type
_entity.pdbx_description
1 polymer ?
#
loop_
_entity_poly.entity_id
_entity_poly.type
_entity_poly.pdbx_seq_one_letter_code
_entity_poly.pdbx_strand_id
1 'polypeptide(L)'
;MRRTSRAAMLGLAMVLWIGAQGVGIAQTPAPGPVIVIETSKGTITIETYPSEAPKTVENFVKLVKANFYNRQHFHRVEKNFVIQVGDPDSKDLAKKDTWGRRGNGQPIGVAEISKKLTHKKGAVGMAHSGDPAKADSQFYITLAAKKNLDGKYALFGQVTSGMDVVDKIEVGDLIRRMYVK
;
A
#
# COMPACT_ATOMS: atom_id res chain seq x y z
N MET A 1 56.76 0.95 70.32
CA MET A 1 56.32 0.14 69.20
C MET A 1 54.80 0.21 69.12
N ARG A 2 54.23 1.03 68.20
CA ARG A 2 52.77 1.16 68.00
C ARG A 2 52.47 0.78 66.52
N ARG A 3 51.78 -0.31 66.34
CA ARG A 3 51.26 -0.77 65.03
C ARG A 3 49.91 -0.05 64.77
N THR A 4 49.87 0.72 63.68
CA THR A 4 48.63 1.31 63.18
C THR A 4 48.05 0.40 62.10
N SER A 5 46.87 -0.16 62.35
CA SER A 5 46.07 -0.93 61.39
C SER A 5 45.31 0.07 60.51
N ARG A 6 45.50 -0.02 59.16
CA ARG A 6 44.69 0.67 58.15
C ARG A 6 43.54 -0.27 57.76
N ALA A 7 42.34 0.17 58.06
CA ALA A 7 41.12 -0.46 57.55
C ALA A 7 40.85 0.05 56.11
N ALA A 8 40.78 -0.87 55.14
CA ALA A 8 40.38 -0.56 53.77
C ALA A 8 38.86 -0.64 53.67
N MET A 9 38.22 0.48 53.36
CA MET A 9 36.80 0.52 52.99
C MET A 9 36.67 0.15 51.51
N LEU A 10 36.08 -1.00 51.19
CA LEU A 10 35.60 -1.32 49.84
C LEU A 10 34.26 -0.63 49.62
N GLY A 11 34.25 0.41 48.78
CA GLY A 11 33.03 1.03 48.29
C GLY A 11 32.44 0.18 47.14
N LEU A 12 31.27 -0.39 47.39
CA LEU A 12 30.49 -1.14 46.37
C LEU A 12 29.72 -0.09 45.51
N ALA A 13 30.23 0.19 44.32
CA ALA A 13 29.52 1.03 43.35
C ALA A 13 28.43 0.20 42.67
N MET A 14 27.18 0.46 43.05
CA MET A 14 26.01 -0.14 42.39
C MET A 14 25.71 0.63 41.10
N VAL A 15 26.07 0.07 39.96
CA VAL A 15 25.73 0.63 38.62
C VAL A 15 24.27 0.28 38.33
N LEU A 16 23.39 1.26 38.47
CA LEU A 16 22.00 1.15 38.03
C LEU A 16 21.96 1.18 36.49
N TRP A 17 21.72 0.01 35.89
CA TRP A 17 21.45 -0.15 34.46
C TRP A 17 20.00 0.29 34.20
N ILE A 18 19.78 1.55 33.79
CA ILE A 18 18.47 2.00 33.30
C ILE A 18 18.30 1.47 31.89
N GLY A 19 17.59 0.36 31.76
CA GLY A 19 17.17 -0.18 30.47
C GLY A 19 16.20 0.79 29.80
N ALA A 20 16.67 1.54 28.81
CA ALA A 20 15.80 2.32 27.94
C ALA A 20 14.94 1.35 27.12
N GLN A 21 13.71 1.14 27.54
CA GLN A 21 12.70 0.46 26.74
C GLN A 21 12.35 1.38 25.56
N GLY A 22 12.98 1.13 24.42
CA GLY A 22 12.66 1.82 23.18
C GLY A 22 11.22 1.55 22.81
N VAL A 23 10.36 2.56 22.95
CA VAL A 23 9.03 2.56 22.36
C VAL A 23 9.23 2.42 20.86
N GLY A 24 8.92 1.25 20.30
CA GLY A 24 9.00 0.99 18.89
C GLY A 24 8.03 1.93 18.15
N ILE A 25 8.53 3.05 17.66
CA ILE A 25 7.79 3.91 16.74
C ILE A 25 7.61 3.09 15.47
N ALA A 26 6.36 2.77 15.12
CA ALA A 26 6.04 2.15 13.85
C ALA A 26 6.56 3.08 12.75
N GLN A 27 7.68 2.70 12.14
CA GLN A 27 8.30 3.50 11.07
C GLN A 27 7.34 3.53 9.88
N THR A 28 6.95 4.72 9.47
CA THR A 28 6.29 4.94 8.19
C THR A 28 7.25 4.45 7.10
N PRO A 29 6.78 3.65 6.12
CA PRO A 29 7.63 3.21 5.02
C PRO A 29 8.28 4.41 4.31
N ALA A 30 9.51 4.25 3.83
CA ALA A 30 10.16 5.30 3.06
C ALA A 30 9.31 5.62 1.81
N PRO A 31 9.04 6.92 1.53
CA PRO A 31 8.22 7.34 0.42
C PRO A 31 8.83 6.91 -0.92
N GLY A 32 7.98 6.43 -1.81
CA GLY A 32 8.32 6.04 -3.16
C GLY A 32 7.75 6.98 -4.22
N PRO A 33 7.73 6.54 -5.48
CA PRO A 33 7.09 7.30 -6.56
C PRO A 33 5.66 7.72 -6.20
N VAL A 34 5.34 8.97 -6.46
CA VAL A 34 4.00 9.53 -6.29
C VAL A 34 3.23 9.38 -7.60
N ILE A 35 2.04 8.81 -7.53
CA ILE A 35 1.17 8.59 -8.67
C ILE A 35 -0.03 9.51 -8.60
N VAL A 36 -0.34 10.17 -9.71
CA VAL A 36 -1.54 11.00 -9.87
C VAL A 36 -2.53 10.28 -10.78
N ILE A 37 -3.77 10.18 -10.33
CA ILE A 37 -4.90 9.59 -11.07
C ILE A 37 -5.92 10.70 -11.32
N GLU A 38 -6.06 11.12 -12.56
CA GLU A 38 -7.10 12.05 -13.00
C GLU A 38 -8.34 11.24 -13.40
N THR A 39 -9.42 11.39 -12.66
CA THR A 39 -10.68 10.67 -12.91
C THR A 39 -11.78 11.58 -13.44
N SER A 40 -12.93 11.01 -13.80
CA SER A 40 -14.16 11.76 -14.11
C SER A 40 -14.69 12.57 -12.91
N LYS A 41 -14.33 12.20 -11.68
CA LYS A 41 -14.81 12.83 -10.42
C LYS A 41 -13.79 13.78 -9.78
N GLY A 42 -12.55 13.83 -10.28
CA GLY A 42 -11.46 14.63 -9.72
C GLY A 42 -10.12 13.90 -9.70
N THR A 43 -9.18 14.44 -8.93
CA THR A 43 -7.79 13.93 -8.87
C THR A 43 -7.53 13.21 -7.55
N ILE A 44 -6.88 12.06 -7.66
CA ILE A 44 -6.42 11.23 -6.51
C ILE A 44 -4.90 11.17 -6.59
N THR A 45 -4.22 11.31 -5.46
CA THR A 45 -2.76 11.16 -5.36
C THR A 45 -2.43 9.99 -4.45
N ILE A 46 -1.56 9.10 -4.93
CA ILE A 46 -1.09 7.92 -4.21
C ILE A 46 0.42 8.05 -4.00
N GLU A 47 0.88 7.84 -2.79
CA GLU A 47 2.28 7.58 -2.46
C GLU A 47 2.51 6.06 -2.42
N THR A 48 3.58 5.58 -3.10
CA THR A 48 3.89 4.15 -3.15
C THR A 48 4.95 3.76 -2.11
N TYR A 49 5.02 2.47 -1.75
CA TYR A 49 5.92 1.93 -0.73
C TYR A 49 6.88 0.87 -1.29
N PRO A 50 7.91 1.28 -2.05
CA PRO A 50 8.87 0.35 -2.66
C PRO A 50 9.71 -0.42 -1.64
N SER A 51 9.84 0.08 -0.40
CA SER A 51 10.52 -0.64 0.69
C SER A 51 9.74 -1.87 1.20
N GLU A 52 8.42 -1.88 1.04
CA GLU A 52 7.55 -2.97 1.50
C GLU A 52 7.10 -3.90 0.37
N ALA A 53 6.99 -3.38 -0.86
CA ALA A 53 6.53 -4.13 -2.03
C ALA A 53 7.28 -3.70 -3.31
N PRO A 54 8.62 -3.93 -3.40
CA PRO A 54 9.45 -3.41 -4.48
C PRO A 54 9.03 -3.88 -5.88
N LYS A 55 8.73 -5.16 -6.08
CA LYS A 55 8.33 -5.71 -7.38
C LYS A 55 6.92 -5.28 -7.77
N THR A 56 6.03 -5.17 -6.81
CA THR A 56 4.66 -4.66 -7.01
C THR A 56 4.71 -3.19 -7.45
N VAL A 57 5.49 -2.35 -6.76
CA VAL A 57 5.66 -0.94 -7.12
C VAL A 57 6.35 -0.80 -8.49
N GLU A 58 7.40 -1.59 -8.77
CA GLU A 58 8.08 -1.60 -10.06
C GLU A 58 7.09 -1.90 -11.21
N ASN A 59 6.31 -2.98 -11.09
CA ASN A 59 5.30 -3.36 -12.07
C ASN A 59 4.22 -2.28 -12.23
N PHE A 60 3.70 -1.75 -11.13
CA PHE A 60 2.68 -0.72 -11.13
C PHE A 60 3.17 0.56 -11.85
N VAL A 61 4.36 1.06 -11.49
CA VAL A 61 4.98 2.24 -12.11
C VAL A 61 5.25 2.00 -13.60
N LYS A 62 5.72 0.81 -13.99
CA LYS A 62 5.89 0.42 -15.41
C LYS A 62 4.58 0.54 -16.17
N LEU A 63 3.49 0.01 -15.63
CA LEU A 63 2.16 0.08 -16.25
C LEU A 63 1.64 1.52 -16.34
N VAL A 64 1.85 2.34 -15.29
CA VAL A 64 1.50 3.77 -15.29
C VAL A 64 2.25 4.51 -16.40
N LYS A 65 3.58 4.33 -16.51
CA LYS A 65 4.41 4.96 -17.56
C LYS A 65 4.03 4.50 -18.96
N ALA A 66 3.54 3.27 -19.11
CA ALA A 66 3.03 2.74 -20.38
C ALA A 66 1.60 3.21 -20.71
N ASN A 67 1.01 4.12 -19.93
CA ASN A 67 -0.38 4.57 -20.07
C ASN A 67 -1.42 3.45 -20.01
N PHE A 68 -1.08 2.30 -19.39
CA PHE A 68 -1.92 1.12 -19.34
C PHE A 68 -3.30 1.42 -18.72
N TYR A 69 -3.34 2.20 -17.64
CA TYR A 69 -4.55 2.52 -16.90
C TYR A 69 -5.41 3.63 -17.54
N ASN A 70 -4.87 4.39 -18.50
CA ASN A 70 -5.60 5.45 -19.16
C ASN A 70 -6.82 4.91 -19.88
N ARG A 71 -7.97 5.58 -19.73
CA ARG A 71 -9.27 5.20 -20.29
C ARG A 71 -9.88 3.90 -19.73
N GLN A 72 -9.35 3.37 -18.62
CA GLN A 72 -10.00 2.28 -17.90
C GLN A 72 -11.11 2.83 -17.00
N HIS A 73 -12.13 2.03 -16.75
CA HIS A 73 -13.22 2.32 -15.85
C HIS A 73 -13.07 1.53 -14.55
N PHE A 74 -13.48 2.15 -13.44
CA PHE A 74 -13.64 1.43 -12.20
C PHE A 74 -14.74 0.38 -12.37
N HIS A 75 -14.36 -0.87 -12.34
CA HIS A 75 -15.28 -1.98 -12.62
C HIS A 75 -15.96 -2.53 -11.36
N ARG A 76 -15.46 -2.19 -10.15
CA ARG A 76 -16.00 -2.63 -8.87
C ARG A 76 -15.96 -1.49 -7.86
N VAL A 77 -17.10 -1.24 -7.23
CA VAL A 77 -17.23 -0.30 -6.11
C VAL A 77 -18.12 -0.94 -5.06
N GLU A 78 -17.58 -1.22 -3.90
CA GLU A 78 -18.33 -1.74 -2.75
C GLU A 78 -18.27 -0.72 -1.61
N LYS A 79 -19.40 -0.17 -1.25
CA LYS A 79 -19.50 0.83 -0.17
C LYS A 79 -18.88 0.31 1.12
N ASN A 80 -18.12 1.19 1.79
CA ASN A 80 -17.39 0.86 3.02
C ASN A 80 -16.35 -0.25 2.85
N PHE A 81 -16.00 -0.64 1.61
CA PHE A 81 -15.02 -1.67 1.34
C PHE A 81 -13.93 -1.15 0.42
N VAL A 82 -14.09 -1.27 -0.90
CA VAL A 82 -13.06 -0.88 -1.88
C VAL A 82 -13.66 -0.29 -3.15
N ILE A 83 -12.86 0.50 -3.87
CA ILE A 83 -12.97 0.73 -5.30
C ILE A 83 -11.84 -0.04 -5.99
N GLN A 84 -12.11 -0.65 -7.16
CA GLN A 84 -11.15 -1.51 -7.87
C GLN A 84 -11.15 -1.22 -9.36
N VAL A 85 -9.94 -1.23 -9.94
CA VAL A 85 -9.66 -0.95 -11.36
C VAL A 85 -8.44 -1.77 -11.82
N GLY A 86 -8.13 -1.76 -13.12
CA GLY A 86 -6.92 -2.41 -13.65
C GLY A 86 -7.21 -3.55 -14.64
N ASP A 87 -8.48 -3.75 -15.00
CA ASP A 87 -8.87 -4.64 -16.10
C ASP A 87 -8.81 -3.88 -17.43
N PRO A 88 -7.97 -4.30 -18.41
CA PRO A 88 -7.87 -3.63 -19.70
C PRO A 88 -9.17 -3.68 -20.52
N ASP A 89 -10.01 -4.69 -20.32
CA ASP A 89 -11.31 -4.79 -20.99
C ASP A 89 -12.28 -3.72 -20.54
N SER A 90 -12.03 -3.08 -19.39
CA SER A 90 -12.84 -1.95 -18.89
C SER A 90 -12.72 -0.67 -19.74
N LYS A 91 -11.82 -0.63 -20.74
CA LYS A 91 -11.78 0.43 -21.75
C LYS A 91 -12.92 0.35 -22.75
N ASP A 92 -13.52 -0.83 -22.90
CA ASP A 92 -14.60 -1.11 -23.84
C ASP A 92 -15.93 -1.24 -23.10
N LEU A 93 -16.82 -0.28 -23.30
CA LEU A 93 -18.15 -0.27 -22.67
C LEU A 93 -19.01 -1.46 -23.12
N ALA A 94 -18.79 -2.00 -24.32
CA ALA A 94 -19.51 -3.19 -24.81
C ALA A 94 -19.18 -4.45 -23.99
N LYS A 95 -18.05 -4.47 -23.28
CA LYS A 95 -17.61 -5.58 -22.44
C LYS A 95 -17.98 -5.42 -20.96
N LYS A 96 -18.84 -4.49 -20.62
CA LYS A 96 -19.14 -4.12 -19.21
C LYS A 96 -19.49 -5.32 -18.33
N ASP A 97 -20.23 -6.29 -18.87
CA ASP A 97 -20.66 -7.50 -18.13
C ASP A 97 -19.50 -8.47 -17.80
N THR A 98 -18.34 -8.27 -18.41
CA THR A 98 -17.13 -9.08 -18.16
C THR A 98 -16.02 -8.34 -17.44
N TRP A 99 -16.21 -7.07 -17.13
CA TRP A 99 -15.21 -6.28 -16.42
C TRP A 99 -14.81 -6.92 -15.09
N GLY A 100 -13.53 -6.76 -14.73
CA GLY A 100 -12.94 -7.28 -13.50
C GLY A 100 -12.43 -8.72 -13.62
N ARG A 101 -12.65 -9.39 -14.76
CA ARG A 101 -12.23 -10.79 -14.95
C ARG A 101 -10.81 -10.95 -15.47
N ARG A 102 -10.20 -9.88 -16.00
CA ARG A 102 -8.87 -9.94 -16.64
C ARG A 102 -7.91 -8.92 -16.03
N GLY A 103 -6.65 -9.26 -16.07
CA GLY A 103 -5.56 -8.32 -15.87
C GLY A 103 -4.73 -8.20 -17.16
N ASN A 104 -3.48 -7.71 -17.05
CA ASN A 104 -2.60 -7.59 -18.19
C ASN A 104 -1.97 -8.92 -18.63
N GLY A 105 -2.22 -10.01 -17.90
CA GLY A 105 -1.70 -11.34 -18.18
C GLY A 105 -0.21 -11.53 -17.87
N GLN A 106 0.42 -10.61 -17.17
CA GLN A 106 1.82 -10.66 -16.75
C GLN A 106 1.92 -10.64 -15.23
N PRO A 107 1.92 -11.79 -14.55
CA PRO A 107 2.01 -11.87 -13.09
C PRO A 107 3.27 -11.19 -12.56
N ILE A 108 3.15 -10.56 -11.40
CA ILE A 108 4.29 -9.97 -10.66
C ILE A 108 5.29 -11.07 -10.25
N GLY A 109 4.80 -12.28 -9.99
CA GLY A 109 5.63 -13.46 -9.72
C GLY A 109 6.06 -13.60 -8.26
N VAL A 110 5.70 -12.66 -7.39
CA VAL A 110 6.02 -12.70 -5.97
C VAL A 110 4.84 -12.20 -5.13
N ALA A 111 4.73 -12.72 -3.91
CA ALA A 111 3.75 -12.30 -2.91
C ALA A 111 4.43 -11.37 -1.89
N GLU A 112 4.36 -10.06 -2.11
CA GLU A 112 5.00 -9.05 -1.23
C GLU A 112 4.04 -8.58 -0.14
N ILE A 113 3.73 -9.48 0.79
CA ILE A 113 2.78 -9.21 1.88
C ILE A 113 3.52 -8.69 3.11
N SER A 114 3.42 -7.38 3.36
CA SER A 114 4.02 -6.75 4.53
C SER A 114 3.29 -7.15 5.81
N LYS A 115 4.08 -7.44 6.87
CA LYS A 115 3.57 -7.64 8.24
C LYS A 115 3.41 -6.32 9.01
N LYS A 116 3.91 -5.21 8.44
CA LYS A 116 3.91 -3.89 9.08
C LYS A 116 2.75 -3.01 8.63
N LEU A 117 2.28 -3.21 7.38
CA LEU A 117 1.22 -2.42 6.80
C LEU A 117 -0.15 -3.02 7.13
N THR A 118 -1.12 -2.13 7.29
CA THR A 118 -2.52 -2.49 7.53
C THR A 118 -3.43 -1.77 6.56
N HIS A 119 -4.58 -2.37 6.24
CA HIS A 119 -5.58 -1.78 5.36
C HIS A 119 -6.35 -0.67 6.09
N LYS A 120 -5.72 0.50 6.23
CA LYS A 120 -6.38 1.74 6.66
C LYS A 120 -7.29 2.26 5.55
N LYS A 121 -8.17 3.24 5.83
CA LYS A 121 -8.87 3.97 4.76
C LYS A 121 -7.84 4.60 3.81
N GLY A 122 -8.04 4.45 2.50
CA GLY A 122 -7.15 4.92 1.45
C GLY A 122 -5.91 4.04 1.21
N ALA A 123 -5.79 2.87 1.85
CA ALA A 123 -4.72 1.93 1.54
C ALA A 123 -4.88 1.38 0.11
N VAL A 124 -3.75 1.23 -0.60
CA VAL A 124 -3.72 0.73 -1.98
C VAL A 124 -3.10 -0.65 -2.01
N GLY A 125 -3.86 -1.63 -2.50
CA GLY A 125 -3.44 -3.03 -2.55
C GLY A 125 -3.62 -3.66 -3.93
N MET A 126 -2.77 -4.66 -4.25
CA MET A 126 -2.91 -5.45 -5.48
C MET A 126 -4.02 -6.50 -5.31
N ALA A 127 -4.92 -6.55 -6.28
CA ALA A 127 -5.95 -7.57 -6.32
C ALA A 127 -5.41 -8.87 -6.93
N HIS A 128 -5.90 -10.00 -6.43
CA HIS A 128 -5.60 -11.35 -6.96
C HIS A 128 -6.79 -12.30 -6.72
N SER A 129 -6.83 -13.39 -7.47
CA SER A 129 -7.83 -14.47 -7.35
C SER A 129 -7.23 -15.71 -6.68
N GLY A 130 -6.92 -15.58 -5.35
CA GLY A 130 -6.43 -16.70 -4.53
C GLY A 130 -4.92 -16.73 -4.31
N ASP A 131 -4.11 -16.48 -5.33
CA ASP A 131 -2.63 -16.50 -5.25
C ASP A 131 -2.06 -15.07 -5.41
N PRO A 132 -1.47 -14.47 -4.36
CA PRO A 132 -0.89 -13.13 -4.43
C PRO A 132 0.23 -12.98 -5.46
N ALA A 133 1.00 -14.05 -5.73
CA ALA A 133 2.06 -14.02 -6.73
C ALA A 133 1.54 -13.89 -8.16
N LYS A 134 0.26 -14.24 -8.39
CA LYS A 134 -0.43 -14.09 -9.67
C LYS A 134 -1.11 -12.74 -9.86
N ALA A 135 -1.01 -11.83 -8.87
CA ALA A 135 -1.43 -10.44 -9.06
C ALA A 135 -0.67 -9.83 -10.25
N ASP A 136 -1.34 -8.99 -11.04
CA ASP A 136 -0.74 -8.44 -12.27
C ASP A 136 -0.99 -6.93 -12.44
N SER A 137 -2.20 -6.48 -12.76
CA SER A 137 -2.52 -5.08 -13.02
C SER A 137 -3.69 -4.53 -12.22
N GLN A 138 -4.58 -5.39 -11.71
CA GLN A 138 -5.71 -4.90 -10.94
C GLN A 138 -5.30 -4.46 -9.55
N PHE A 139 -5.74 -3.27 -9.15
CA PHE A 139 -5.53 -2.75 -7.79
C PHE A 139 -6.81 -2.16 -7.21
N TYR A 140 -6.84 -2.04 -5.90
CA TYR A 140 -7.96 -1.43 -5.19
C TYR A 140 -7.49 -0.36 -4.22
N ILE A 141 -8.40 0.55 -3.87
CA ILE A 141 -8.26 1.54 -2.80
C ILE A 141 -9.35 1.28 -1.77
N THR A 142 -8.98 1.20 -0.49
CA THR A 142 -9.92 0.93 0.60
C THR A 142 -10.72 2.18 0.97
N LEU A 143 -12.05 2.02 1.12
CA LEU A 143 -12.96 3.09 1.57
C LEU A 143 -13.08 3.17 3.09
N ALA A 144 -12.65 2.14 3.81
CA ALA A 144 -12.59 2.08 5.26
C ALA A 144 -11.45 1.14 5.71
N ALA A 145 -11.12 1.13 6.99
CA ALA A 145 -10.17 0.16 7.53
C ALA A 145 -10.68 -1.27 7.37
N LYS A 146 -9.83 -2.19 6.86
CA LYS A 146 -10.19 -3.59 6.52
C LYS A 146 -9.15 -4.59 7.04
N LYS A 147 -9.12 -4.77 8.35
CA LYS A 147 -8.17 -5.68 9.03
C LYS A 147 -8.25 -7.14 8.52
N ASN A 148 -9.40 -7.58 8.03
CA ASN A 148 -9.57 -8.93 7.46
C ASN A 148 -8.79 -9.16 6.16
N LEU A 149 -8.26 -8.12 5.53
CA LEU A 149 -7.39 -8.18 4.36
C LEU A 149 -5.89 -8.18 4.73
N ASP A 150 -5.54 -7.80 5.97
CA ASP A 150 -4.16 -7.76 6.44
C ASP A 150 -3.52 -9.15 6.34
N GLY A 151 -2.27 -9.21 5.88
CA GLY A 151 -1.55 -10.46 5.69
C GLY A 151 -2.01 -11.30 4.48
N LYS A 152 -2.93 -10.81 3.64
CA LYS A 152 -3.45 -11.56 2.47
C LYS A 152 -3.15 -10.88 1.14
N TYR A 153 -2.95 -9.56 1.14
CA TYR A 153 -2.75 -8.76 -0.07
C TYR A 153 -1.50 -7.90 0.05
N ALA A 154 -0.79 -7.73 -1.06
CA ALA A 154 0.34 -6.82 -1.14
C ALA A 154 -0.17 -5.38 -1.08
N LEU A 155 0.04 -4.71 0.08
CA LEU A 155 -0.14 -3.27 0.22
C LEU A 155 1.09 -2.57 -0.31
N PHE A 156 0.91 -1.69 -1.29
CA PHE A 156 2.02 -1.03 -1.96
C PHE A 156 1.92 0.50 -2.00
N GLY A 157 0.89 1.08 -1.37
CA GLY A 157 0.72 2.52 -1.32
C GLY A 157 -0.42 2.99 -0.44
N GLN A 158 -0.57 4.32 -0.39
CA GLN A 158 -1.60 5.04 0.36
C GLN A 158 -2.05 6.26 -0.41
N VAL A 159 -3.35 6.54 -0.40
CA VAL A 159 -3.89 7.82 -0.88
C VAL A 159 -3.47 8.93 0.08
N THR A 160 -2.77 9.93 -0.46
CA THR A 160 -2.29 11.11 0.29
C THR A 160 -3.15 12.35 0.03
N SER A 161 -3.90 12.36 -1.09
CA SER A 161 -4.84 13.44 -1.42
C SER A 161 -5.97 12.91 -2.29
N GLY A 162 -7.16 13.51 -2.20
CA GLY A 162 -8.31 13.14 -3.01
C GLY A 162 -9.15 11.99 -2.44
N MET A 163 -9.13 11.72 -1.12
CA MET A 163 -10.03 10.74 -0.52
C MET A 163 -11.52 11.09 -0.68
N ASP A 164 -11.85 12.36 -0.74
CA ASP A 164 -13.21 12.83 -1.05
C ASP A 164 -13.63 12.51 -2.50
N VAL A 165 -12.66 12.43 -3.42
CA VAL A 165 -12.86 11.93 -4.80
C VAL A 165 -13.05 10.43 -4.78
N VAL A 166 -12.18 9.68 -4.05
CA VAL A 166 -12.29 8.23 -3.90
C VAL A 166 -13.66 7.80 -3.36
N ASP A 167 -14.18 8.54 -2.37
CA ASP A 167 -15.50 8.27 -1.76
C ASP A 167 -16.68 8.52 -2.72
N LYS A 168 -16.48 9.26 -3.83
CA LYS A 168 -17.49 9.58 -4.87
C LYS A 168 -17.41 8.72 -6.11
N ILE A 169 -16.40 7.85 -6.22
CA ILE A 169 -16.24 6.94 -7.38
C ILE A 169 -17.39 5.94 -7.42
N GLU A 170 -17.89 5.74 -8.62
CA GLU A 170 -18.95 4.79 -8.95
C GLU A 170 -18.48 3.82 -10.04
N VAL A 171 -19.15 2.68 -10.16
CA VAL A 171 -18.87 1.72 -11.25
C VAL A 171 -19.13 2.41 -12.60
N GLY A 172 -18.10 2.40 -13.45
CA GLY A 172 -18.13 3.06 -14.75
C GLY A 172 -17.51 4.45 -14.76
N ASP A 173 -17.05 4.98 -13.63
CA ASP A 173 -16.24 6.19 -13.63
C ASP A 173 -14.90 5.94 -14.32
N LEU A 174 -14.41 6.96 -15.03
CA LEU A 174 -13.27 6.86 -15.95
C LEU A 174 -11.97 7.34 -15.30
N ILE A 175 -10.88 6.61 -15.45
CA ILE A 175 -9.52 7.14 -15.36
C ILE A 175 -9.21 7.86 -16.67
N ARG A 176 -9.15 9.18 -16.65
CA ARG A 176 -8.77 10.00 -17.81
C ARG A 176 -7.29 9.84 -18.11
N ARG A 177 -6.48 9.94 -17.06
CA ARG A 177 -5.03 9.85 -17.13
C ARG A 177 -4.45 9.40 -15.81
N MET A 178 -3.33 8.66 -15.89
CA MET A 178 -2.54 8.24 -14.73
C MET A 178 -1.06 8.42 -15.03
N TYR A 179 -0.31 9.07 -14.13
CA TYR A 179 1.10 9.38 -14.36
C TYR A 179 1.91 9.45 -13.06
N VAL A 180 3.21 9.31 -13.19
CA VAL A 180 4.19 9.53 -12.10
C VAL A 180 4.48 11.02 -12.02
N LYS A 181 4.35 11.59 -10.82
CA LYS A 181 4.62 13.01 -10.53
C LYS A 181 6.11 13.30 -10.52
#